data_0d585ee7e03ee9f093caad18678303b0
#
_entry.id   0d585ee7e03ee9f093caad18678303b0
#
_cell.length_a   1.000
_cell.length_b   1.000
_cell.length_c   1.000
_cell.angle_alpha   90.00
_cell.angle_beta   90.00
_cell.angle_gamma   90.00
#
_symmetry.space_group_name_H-M   'P 1'
#
loop_
_entity.id
_entity.type
_entity.pdbx_description
1 polymer ?
#
loop_
_entity_poly.entity_id
_entity_poly.type
_entity_poly.pdbx_seq_one_letter_code
_entity_poly.pdbx_strand_id
1 'polypeptide(L)'
;MRAFRRDRFPVYPLRVTLSVVLISYNEEANLGRALESARPLVRDGRGEIIVVDSGSTDRTVEIAKSFGARVFVEAWKGYAGQKNSAIEKATGEWILSLDADEEIDVQLQQALATTLESLKRVDMLRKPSDVHPLMMEDAQDSLKVKANQNLAGVWIARRNEFLGRWIKHGGFWPDPKLRLFRRGCGRVEERAVHETITVTGQIATLKQGAILHHSYPTLSDYIDHMNRYSSLGTGTVVAVGQARFSVINIVIRPWLTFFYNYFLRLGFLDGREGLLLHLYHAVYVSWKYAKAWEIARSRKP
;
A
#
# COMPACT_ATOMS: atom_id res chain seq x y z
N MET A 1 57.98 4.83 20.31
CA MET A 1 56.96 4.07 19.54
C MET A 1 55.79 3.76 20.47
N ARG A 2 54.68 4.52 20.39
CA ARG A 2 53.46 4.25 21.15
C ARG A 2 52.54 3.46 20.23
N ALA A 3 52.18 2.23 20.63
CA ALA A 3 51.27 1.36 19.91
C ALA A 3 49.85 1.97 19.91
N PHE A 4 49.32 2.22 18.73
CA PHE A 4 47.89 2.55 18.55
C PHE A 4 47.05 1.35 18.95
N ARG A 5 46.35 1.43 20.07
CA ARG A 5 45.26 0.49 20.40
C ARG A 5 44.15 0.71 19.37
N ARG A 6 43.90 -0.29 18.54
CA ARG A 6 42.67 -0.40 17.75
C ARG A 6 41.54 -0.65 18.73
N ASP A 7 40.81 0.39 19.09
CA ASP A 7 39.55 0.25 19.82
C ASP A 7 38.60 -0.55 18.90
N ARG A 8 38.29 -1.77 19.30
CA ARG A 8 37.26 -2.57 18.69
C ARG A 8 35.94 -1.89 19.02
N PHE A 9 35.32 -1.24 18.03
CA PHE A 9 33.94 -0.81 18.15
C PHE A 9 33.09 -2.04 18.50
N PRO A 10 32.20 -1.96 19.49
CA PRO A 10 31.31 -3.06 19.83
C PRO A 10 30.44 -3.37 18.61
N VAL A 11 30.55 -4.60 18.09
CA VAL A 11 29.66 -5.12 17.07
C VAL A 11 28.31 -5.35 17.76
N TYR A 12 27.44 -4.35 17.70
CA TYR A 12 26.05 -4.55 18.11
C TYR A 12 25.39 -5.54 17.14
N PRO A 13 24.65 -6.55 17.64
CA PRO A 13 23.93 -7.46 16.76
C PRO A 13 23.04 -6.63 15.84
N LEU A 14 23.10 -6.93 14.54
CA LEU A 14 22.27 -6.29 13.52
C LEU A 14 20.80 -6.51 13.92
N ARG A 15 20.16 -5.51 14.52
CA ARG A 15 18.73 -5.57 14.80
C ARG A 15 18.01 -5.56 13.45
N VAL A 16 17.06 -6.47 13.28
CA VAL A 16 16.12 -6.46 12.18
C VAL A 16 15.49 -5.05 12.12
N THR A 17 15.75 -4.33 11.05
CA THR A 17 15.31 -2.94 10.94
C THR A 17 13.95 -2.85 10.24
N LEU A 18 13.70 -3.75 9.29
CA LEU A 18 12.49 -3.76 8.47
C LEU A 18 11.80 -5.13 8.50
N SER A 19 10.50 -5.14 8.73
CA SER A 19 9.63 -6.29 8.42
C SER A 19 8.77 -5.96 7.22
N VAL A 20 8.88 -6.71 6.12
CA VAL A 20 7.93 -6.65 5.01
C VAL A 20 6.82 -7.64 5.30
N VAL A 21 5.59 -7.17 5.40
CA VAL A 21 4.43 -7.99 5.77
C VAL A 21 3.44 -8.07 4.62
N LEU A 22 3.01 -9.29 4.29
CA LEU A 22 2.05 -9.58 3.23
C LEU A 22 0.97 -10.52 3.77
N ILE A 23 -0.21 -10.43 3.15
CA ILE A 23 -1.26 -11.45 3.27
C ILE A 23 -1.44 -12.12 1.93
N SER A 24 -1.80 -13.41 1.90
CA SER A 24 -1.99 -14.16 0.66
C SER A 24 -3.16 -15.14 0.73
N TYR A 25 -3.75 -15.39 -0.44
CA TYR A 25 -4.67 -16.50 -0.70
C TYR A 25 -4.71 -16.80 -2.19
N ASN A 26 -4.14 -17.94 -2.61
CA ASN A 26 -4.04 -18.38 -4.01
C ASN A 26 -3.38 -17.32 -4.92
N GLU A 27 -2.16 -16.91 -4.56
CA GLU A 27 -1.38 -15.85 -5.23
C GLU A 27 -0.11 -16.38 -5.92
N GLU A 28 -0.09 -17.65 -6.35
CA GLU A 28 1.09 -18.25 -6.98
C GLU A 28 1.59 -17.47 -8.20
N ALA A 29 0.68 -16.80 -8.92
CA ALA A 29 1.02 -16.00 -10.10
C ALA A 29 1.72 -14.67 -9.76
N ASN A 30 1.48 -14.09 -8.58
CA ASN A 30 1.90 -12.74 -8.23
C ASN A 30 2.96 -12.69 -7.13
N LEU A 31 2.81 -13.53 -6.10
CA LEU A 31 3.60 -13.46 -4.87
C LEU A 31 5.11 -13.49 -5.10
N GLY A 32 5.59 -14.31 -6.05
CA GLY A 32 7.03 -14.41 -6.35
C GLY A 32 7.64 -13.07 -6.77
N ARG A 33 6.93 -12.29 -7.57
CA ARG A 33 7.35 -10.96 -8.03
C ARG A 33 7.37 -9.95 -6.88
N ALA A 34 6.34 -9.94 -6.04
CA ALA A 34 6.28 -9.11 -4.84
C ALA A 34 7.47 -9.37 -3.91
N LEU A 35 7.74 -10.64 -3.61
CA LEU A 35 8.83 -11.06 -2.73
C LEU A 35 10.21 -10.74 -3.30
N GLU A 36 10.45 -10.98 -4.61
CA GLU A 36 11.71 -10.63 -5.26
C GLU A 36 11.97 -9.12 -5.20
N SER A 37 10.94 -8.30 -5.37
CA SER A 37 11.08 -6.84 -5.26
C SER A 37 11.40 -6.36 -3.84
N ALA A 38 10.92 -7.07 -2.82
CA ALA A 38 11.19 -6.74 -1.41
C ALA A 38 12.54 -7.25 -0.90
N ARG A 39 13.09 -8.32 -1.53
CA ARG A 39 14.31 -9.01 -1.10
C ARG A 39 15.54 -8.12 -0.87
N PRO A 40 15.84 -7.11 -1.74
CA PRO A 40 16.98 -6.21 -1.51
C PRO A 40 16.93 -5.43 -0.20
N LEU A 41 15.73 -5.17 0.33
CA LEU A 41 15.55 -4.39 1.56
C LEU A 41 15.78 -5.21 2.83
N VAL A 42 15.65 -6.54 2.76
CA VAL A 42 15.69 -7.44 3.94
C VAL A 42 16.91 -8.35 3.99
N ARG A 43 17.66 -8.47 2.88
CA ARG A 43 18.85 -9.32 2.81
C ARG A 43 19.95 -8.88 3.78
N ASP A 44 20.92 -9.74 4.03
CA ASP A 44 22.11 -9.50 4.86
C ASP A 44 21.76 -9.17 6.33
N GLY A 45 20.66 -9.73 6.85
CA GLY A 45 20.21 -9.52 8.24
C GLY A 45 19.60 -8.15 8.49
N ARG A 46 19.26 -7.39 7.43
CA ARG A 46 18.63 -6.05 7.56
C ARG A 46 17.15 -6.11 7.89
N GLY A 47 16.49 -7.23 7.59
CA GLY A 47 15.06 -7.36 7.78
C GLY A 47 14.55 -8.78 7.66
N GLU A 48 13.23 -8.91 7.62
CA GLU A 48 12.51 -10.16 7.46
C GLU A 48 11.30 -9.98 6.52
N ILE A 49 10.85 -11.08 5.94
CA ILE A 49 9.57 -11.14 5.22
C ILE A 49 8.62 -12.03 6.00
N ILE A 50 7.40 -11.56 6.19
CA ILE A 50 6.33 -12.29 6.87
C ILE A 50 5.16 -12.41 5.90
N VAL A 51 4.68 -13.63 5.70
CA VAL A 51 3.49 -13.92 4.91
C VAL A 51 2.46 -14.60 5.80
N VAL A 52 1.27 -14.00 5.90
CA VAL A 52 0.12 -14.64 6.54
C VAL A 52 -0.81 -15.12 5.45
N ASP A 53 -0.86 -16.44 5.29
CA ASP A 53 -1.61 -17.13 4.27
C ASP A 53 -2.97 -17.59 4.79
N SER A 54 -4.02 -17.46 4.00
CA SER A 54 -5.40 -17.77 4.38
C SER A 54 -5.84 -19.18 3.99
N GLY A 55 -4.89 -20.12 3.85
CA GLY A 55 -5.16 -21.50 3.47
C GLY A 55 -5.13 -21.71 1.96
N SER A 56 -4.13 -21.18 1.26
CA SER A 56 -3.92 -21.40 -0.17
C SER A 56 -3.82 -22.85 -0.53
N THR A 57 -4.39 -23.22 -1.67
CA THR A 57 -4.40 -24.58 -2.22
C THR A 57 -3.47 -24.75 -3.43
N ASP A 58 -2.90 -23.63 -3.90
CA ASP A 58 -1.90 -23.56 -4.97
C ASP A 58 -0.46 -23.52 -4.39
N ARG A 59 0.51 -23.12 -5.20
CA ARG A 59 1.92 -23.07 -4.79
C ARG A 59 2.30 -21.81 -3.97
N THR A 60 1.36 -20.99 -3.55
CA THR A 60 1.61 -19.74 -2.81
C THR A 60 2.51 -19.93 -1.61
N VAL A 61 2.21 -20.90 -0.74
CA VAL A 61 3.01 -21.19 0.49
C VAL A 61 4.39 -21.70 0.16
N GLU A 62 4.54 -22.54 -0.87
CA GLU A 62 5.84 -23.05 -1.34
C GLU A 62 6.71 -21.89 -1.84
N ILE A 63 6.15 -21.02 -2.66
CA ILE A 63 6.82 -19.82 -3.17
C ILE A 63 7.29 -18.94 -2.01
N ALA A 64 6.41 -18.60 -1.06
CA ALA A 64 6.79 -17.78 0.08
C ALA A 64 7.99 -18.35 0.85
N LYS A 65 7.99 -19.66 1.11
CA LYS A 65 9.10 -20.35 1.81
C LYS A 65 10.39 -20.33 1.01
N SER A 66 10.35 -20.46 -0.31
CA SER A 66 11.53 -20.42 -1.17
C SER A 66 12.27 -19.07 -1.14
N PHE A 67 11.57 -17.99 -0.83
CA PHE A 67 12.15 -16.67 -0.59
C PHE A 67 12.65 -16.45 0.85
N GLY A 68 12.57 -17.48 1.72
CA GLY A 68 12.97 -17.36 3.12
C GLY A 68 11.96 -16.61 4.00
N ALA A 69 10.72 -16.43 3.54
CA ALA A 69 9.69 -15.79 4.34
C ALA A 69 9.26 -16.65 5.54
N ARG A 70 8.95 -15.99 6.64
CA ARG A 70 8.25 -16.61 7.77
C ARG A 70 6.77 -16.71 7.41
N VAL A 71 6.30 -17.93 7.15
CA VAL A 71 4.93 -18.18 6.69
C VAL A 71 4.07 -18.66 7.85
N PHE A 72 2.90 -18.05 8.00
CA PHE A 72 1.87 -18.42 8.97
C PHE A 72 0.56 -18.70 8.22
N VAL A 73 0.06 -19.92 8.33
CA VAL A 73 -1.23 -20.30 7.74
C VAL A 73 -2.31 -20.13 8.80
N GLU A 74 -3.28 -19.26 8.54
CA GLU A 74 -4.34 -18.88 9.48
C GLU A 74 -5.69 -18.83 8.77
N ALA A 75 -6.77 -19.10 9.51
CA ALA A 75 -8.12 -18.90 8.98
C ALA A 75 -8.34 -17.42 8.60
N TRP A 76 -9.15 -17.21 7.57
CA TRP A 76 -9.51 -15.87 7.12
C TRP A 76 -10.24 -15.05 8.19
N LYS A 77 -9.76 -13.86 8.50
CA LYS A 77 -10.26 -12.95 9.55
C LYS A 77 -10.77 -11.62 8.97
N GLY A 78 -11.01 -11.55 7.66
CA GLY A 78 -11.19 -10.30 6.94
C GLY A 78 -9.85 -9.62 6.63
N TYR A 79 -9.85 -8.69 5.67
CA TYR A 79 -8.62 -8.04 5.22
C TYR A 79 -7.88 -7.32 6.34
N ALA A 80 -8.58 -6.52 7.16
CA ALA A 80 -7.97 -5.80 8.27
C ALA A 80 -7.43 -6.76 9.34
N GLY A 81 -8.19 -7.78 9.71
CA GLY A 81 -7.77 -8.80 10.68
C GLY A 81 -6.54 -9.57 10.22
N GLN A 82 -6.49 -9.96 8.94
CA GLN A 82 -5.37 -10.68 8.36
C GLN A 82 -4.10 -9.81 8.28
N LYS A 83 -4.24 -8.54 7.83
CA LYS A 83 -3.12 -7.58 7.80
C LYS A 83 -2.61 -7.26 9.21
N ASN A 84 -3.50 -7.06 10.19
CA ASN A 84 -3.09 -6.86 11.59
C ASN A 84 -2.36 -8.08 12.16
N SER A 85 -2.81 -9.30 11.83
CA SER A 85 -2.11 -10.52 12.21
C SER A 85 -0.68 -10.58 11.66
N ALA A 86 -0.45 -10.13 10.41
CA ALA A 86 0.88 -10.03 9.84
C ALA A 86 1.74 -8.96 10.54
N ILE A 87 1.15 -7.79 10.85
CA ILE A 87 1.79 -6.69 11.59
C ILE A 87 2.23 -7.15 12.99
N GLU A 88 1.40 -7.89 13.71
CA GLU A 88 1.69 -8.39 15.06
C GLU A 88 2.87 -9.37 15.10
N LYS A 89 3.14 -10.08 14.01
CA LYS A 89 4.27 -11.02 13.87
C LYS A 89 5.58 -10.33 13.52
N ALA A 90 5.54 -9.05 13.16
CA ALA A 90 6.70 -8.27 12.76
C ALA A 90 7.62 -8.00 13.96
N THR A 91 8.93 -8.22 13.77
CA THR A 91 9.96 -7.96 14.79
C THR A 91 10.79 -6.73 14.46
N GLY A 92 10.78 -6.27 13.21
CA GLY A 92 11.48 -5.07 12.74
C GLY A 92 10.98 -3.81 13.41
N GLU A 93 11.81 -2.80 13.46
CA GLU A 93 11.46 -1.47 13.96
C GLU A 93 10.47 -0.75 13.04
N TRP A 94 10.64 -0.96 11.74
CA TRP A 94 9.77 -0.46 10.69
C TRP A 94 9.02 -1.61 10.03
N ILE A 95 7.79 -1.36 9.62
CA ILE A 95 6.93 -2.30 8.91
C ILE A 95 6.58 -1.72 7.56
N LEU A 96 6.84 -2.47 6.49
CA LEU A 96 6.36 -2.21 5.14
C LEU A 96 5.23 -3.19 4.81
N SER A 97 4.01 -2.69 4.70
CA SER A 97 2.86 -3.50 4.27
C SER A 97 2.78 -3.49 2.76
N LEU A 98 2.82 -4.68 2.15
CA LEU A 98 2.73 -4.88 0.71
C LEU A 98 1.61 -5.89 0.41
N ASP A 99 0.87 -5.69 -0.67
CA ASP A 99 -0.11 -6.67 -1.13
C ASP A 99 0.59 -7.69 -2.07
N ALA A 100 0.06 -8.88 -2.22
CA ALA A 100 0.71 -9.96 -2.99
C ALA A 100 0.84 -9.65 -4.49
N ASP A 101 0.02 -8.74 -5.01
CA ASP A 101 0.01 -8.24 -6.39
C ASP A 101 0.74 -6.89 -6.57
N GLU A 102 1.45 -6.45 -5.52
CA GLU A 102 2.26 -5.22 -5.52
C GLU A 102 3.76 -5.52 -5.62
N GLU A 103 4.49 -4.65 -6.32
CA GLU A 103 5.93 -4.73 -6.53
C GLU A 103 6.59 -3.39 -6.16
N ILE A 104 7.77 -3.43 -5.59
CA ILE A 104 8.56 -2.25 -5.23
C ILE A 104 9.47 -1.91 -6.41
N ASP A 105 9.31 -0.75 -7.05
CA ASP A 105 10.21 -0.35 -8.13
C ASP A 105 11.64 -0.06 -7.62
N VAL A 106 12.62 -0.09 -8.53
CA VAL A 106 14.05 0.08 -8.18
C VAL A 106 14.32 1.43 -7.50
N GLN A 107 13.62 2.49 -7.93
CA GLN A 107 13.77 3.82 -7.32
C GLN A 107 13.24 3.83 -5.89
N LEU A 108 12.11 3.17 -5.64
CA LEU A 108 11.55 3.03 -4.30
C LEU A 108 12.44 2.16 -3.41
N GLN A 109 13.01 1.06 -3.93
CA GLN A 109 13.97 0.24 -3.16
C GLN A 109 15.15 1.09 -2.66
N GLN A 110 15.74 1.91 -3.52
CA GLN A 110 16.86 2.79 -3.18
C GLN A 110 16.45 3.87 -2.17
N ALA A 111 15.30 4.52 -2.40
CA ALA A 111 14.78 5.55 -1.51
C ALA A 111 14.44 5.00 -0.12
N LEU A 112 13.84 3.80 -0.04
CA LEU A 112 13.55 3.12 1.23
C LEU A 112 14.84 2.74 1.97
N ALA A 113 15.82 2.16 1.28
CA ALA A 113 17.10 1.80 1.89
C ALA A 113 17.80 3.03 2.50
N THR A 114 17.92 4.12 1.74
CA THR A 114 18.51 5.37 2.21
C THR A 114 17.74 5.96 3.39
N THR A 115 16.41 5.99 3.30
CA THR A 115 15.56 6.52 4.36
C THR A 115 15.70 5.72 5.66
N LEU A 116 15.64 4.38 5.59
CA LEU A 116 15.76 3.51 6.75
C LEU A 116 17.14 3.61 7.40
N GLU A 117 18.22 3.72 6.62
CA GLU A 117 19.57 3.93 7.14
C GLU A 117 19.70 5.28 7.86
N SER A 118 19.14 6.34 7.30
CA SER A 118 19.15 7.66 7.90
C SER A 118 18.34 7.71 9.20
N LEU A 119 17.17 7.10 9.23
CA LEU A 119 16.33 6.99 10.43
C LEU A 119 17.03 6.19 11.52
N LYS A 120 17.71 5.08 11.18
CA LYS A 120 18.51 4.30 12.13
C LYS A 120 19.63 5.13 12.77
N ARG A 121 20.33 5.95 11.99
CA ARG A 121 21.38 6.85 12.50
C ARG A 121 20.81 7.86 13.50
N VAL A 122 19.66 8.45 13.19
CA VAL A 122 18.96 9.40 14.08
C VAL A 122 18.55 8.73 15.39
N ASP A 123 18.02 7.51 15.35
CA ASP A 123 17.60 6.77 16.54
C ASP A 123 18.78 6.30 17.42
N MET A 124 19.97 6.08 16.83
CA MET A 124 21.20 5.72 17.58
C MET A 124 21.79 6.90 18.37
N LEU A 125 21.48 8.12 17.99
CA LEU A 125 22.01 9.30 18.65
C LEU A 125 21.16 9.61 19.88
N ARG A 126 21.80 9.56 21.07
CA ARG A 126 21.13 9.75 22.37
C ARG A 126 20.57 11.16 22.59
N LYS A 127 21.07 12.16 21.86
CA LYS A 127 20.61 13.56 21.95
C LYS A 127 20.47 14.15 20.55
N PRO A 128 19.44 15.00 20.30
CA PRO A 128 19.28 15.71 19.03
C PRO A 128 20.47 16.59 18.65
N SER A 129 21.24 17.07 19.65
CA SER A 129 22.47 17.86 19.45
C SER A 129 23.63 17.08 18.84
N ASP A 130 23.59 15.74 18.89
CA ASP A 130 24.66 14.86 18.41
C ASP A 130 24.50 14.50 16.93
N VAL A 131 23.38 14.93 16.32
CA VAL A 131 23.07 14.68 14.91
C VAL A 131 23.71 15.75 14.05
N HIS A 132 24.70 15.36 13.24
CA HIS A 132 25.30 16.30 12.28
C HIS A 132 24.26 16.70 11.22
N PRO A 133 24.11 18.00 10.87
CA PRO A 133 23.10 18.47 9.91
C PRO A 133 23.09 17.71 8.58
N LEU A 134 24.24 17.34 8.04
CA LEU A 134 24.37 16.56 6.80
C LEU A 134 23.73 15.16 6.88
N MET A 135 23.68 14.53 8.06
CA MET A 135 23.04 13.23 8.23
C MET A 135 21.50 13.29 8.15
N MET A 136 20.93 14.48 8.42
CA MET A 136 19.51 14.75 8.33
C MET A 136 19.10 15.16 6.91
N GLU A 137 20.02 15.73 6.13
CA GLU A 137 19.78 16.28 4.80
C GLU A 137 19.40 15.17 3.79
N ASP A 138 20.10 14.04 3.81
CA ASP A 138 19.83 12.90 2.92
C ASP A 138 18.40 12.31 3.12
N ALA A 139 17.94 12.23 4.38
CA ALA A 139 16.59 11.79 4.69
C ALA A 139 15.53 12.85 4.34
N GLN A 140 15.86 14.14 4.51
CA GLN A 140 14.98 15.25 4.21
C GLN A 140 14.77 15.45 2.70
N ASP A 141 15.81 15.19 1.88
CA ASP A 141 15.70 15.27 0.43
C ASP A 141 14.74 14.20 -0.16
N SER A 142 14.69 13.03 0.45
CA SER A 142 13.78 11.94 0.05
C SER A 142 12.37 12.11 0.60
N LEU A 143 12.19 12.84 1.72
CA LEU A 143 10.91 13.03 2.40
C LEU A 143 10.45 14.50 2.29
N LYS A 144 9.13 14.73 2.20
CA LYS A 144 8.55 16.08 2.21
C LYS A 144 8.53 16.75 3.58
N VAL A 145 8.93 16.04 4.62
CA VAL A 145 8.92 16.51 6.02
C VAL A 145 10.31 16.32 6.61
N LYS A 146 10.73 17.24 7.49
CA LYS A 146 11.95 17.03 8.25
C LYS A 146 11.87 15.71 8.99
N ALA A 147 12.75 14.76 8.63
CA ALA A 147 12.87 13.51 9.34
C ALA A 147 13.31 13.86 10.79
N ASN A 148 12.51 13.47 11.75
CA ASN A 148 12.82 13.64 13.18
C ASN A 148 12.50 12.34 13.92
N GLN A 149 12.84 12.27 15.18
CA GLN A 149 12.63 11.11 16.06
C GLN A 149 11.17 10.71 16.20
N ASN A 150 10.21 11.58 15.81
CA ASN A 150 8.76 11.33 15.92
C ASN A 150 8.14 10.86 14.61
N LEU A 151 8.92 10.61 13.54
CA LEU A 151 8.39 10.07 12.30
C LEU A 151 7.85 8.66 12.56
N ALA A 152 6.55 8.48 12.31
CA ALA A 152 5.83 7.25 12.60
C ALA A 152 5.27 6.57 11.34
N GLY A 153 5.13 7.30 10.23
CA GLY A 153 4.60 6.74 8.99
C GLY A 153 5.05 7.48 7.74
N VAL A 154 4.97 6.78 6.60
CA VAL A 154 5.37 7.33 5.29
C VAL A 154 4.35 6.93 4.23
N TRP A 155 3.83 7.95 3.54
CA TRP A 155 3.06 7.79 2.33
C TRP A 155 3.97 7.46 1.16
N ILE A 156 3.62 6.43 0.42
CA ILE A 156 4.34 5.97 -0.78
C ILE A 156 3.38 6.06 -1.96
N ALA A 157 3.83 6.61 -3.09
CA ALA A 157 3.05 6.63 -4.32
C ALA A 157 2.82 5.20 -4.83
N ARG A 158 1.61 4.92 -5.33
CA ARG A 158 1.28 3.65 -5.97
C ARG A 158 0.87 3.91 -7.41
N ARG A 159 1.41 3.12 -8.32
CA ARG A 159 1.10 3.15 -9.75
C ARG A 159 0.26 1.94 -10.09
N ASN A 160 -0.91 2.17 -10.63
CA ASN A 160 -1.87 1.12 -10.95
C ASN A 160 -1.77 0.73 -12.43
N GLU A 161 -1.76 -0.57 -12.69
CA GLU A 161 -1.82 -1.13 -14.04
C GLU A 161 -3.26 -1.45 -14.41
N PHE A 162 -3.61 -1.17 -15.67
CA PHE A 162 -4.89 -1.53 -16.24
C PHE A 162 -4.69 -2.05 -17.66
N LEU A 163 -5.04 -3.30 -17.92
CA LEU A 163 -4.89 -3.98 -19.21
C LEU A 163 -3.46 -3.88 -19.79
N GLY A 164 -2.43 -4.10 -18.95
CA GLY A 164 -1.02 -4.04 -19.35
C GLY A 164 -0.46 -2.62 -19.48
N ARG A 165 -1.21 -1.58 -19.12
CA ARG A 165 -0.75 -0.18 -19.16
C ARG A 165 -0.70 0.45 -17.78
N TRP A 166 0.43 1.07 -17.46
CA TRP A 166 0.57 1.93 -16.27
C TRP A 166 -0.20 3.23 -16.46
N ILE A 167 -1.26 3.43 -15.68
CA ILE A 167 -2.12 4.61 -15.75
C ILE A 167 -1.43 5.81 -15.07
N LYS A 168 -1.35 6.94 -15.78
CA LYS A 168 -0.64 8.14 -15.32
C LYS A 168 -1.57 9.35 -15.11
N HIS A 169 -2.77 9.31 -15.68
CA HIS A 169 -3.67 10.45 -15.73
C HIS A 169 -5.06 10.10 -15.13
N GLY A 170 -6.02 10.98 -15.30
CA GLY A 170 -7.38 10.75 -14.84
C GLY A 170 -7.54 10.68 -13.32
N GLY A 171 -6.49 10.99 -12.54
CA GLY A 171 -6.51 10.93 -11.08
C GLY A 171 -6.16 9.57 -10.48
N PHE A 172 -5.64 8.65 -11.28
CA PHE A 172 -5.14 7.35 -10.84
C PHE A 172 -3.65 7.37 -10.46
N TRP A 173 -2.96 8.49 -10.77
CA TRP A 173 -1.58 8.74 -10.37
C TRP A 173 -1.41 10.19 -9.87
N PRO A 174 -0.58 10.40 -8.82
CA PRO A 174 -0.16 9.39 -7.84
C PRO A 174 -1.36 8.93 -6.99
N ASP A 175 -1.36 7.66 -6.58
CA ASP A 175 -2.33 7.08 -5.65
C ASP A 175 -1.60 6.77 -4.33
N PRO A 176 -1.35 7.77 -3.45
CA PRO A 176 -0.53 7.58 -2.27
C PRO A 176 -1.18 6.62 -1.29
N LYS A 177 -0.39 5.67 -0.78
CA LYS A 177 -0.77 4.73 0.27
C LYS A 177 0.16 4.84 1.46
N LEU A 178 -0.37 4.80 2.67
CA LEU A 178 0.43 4.69 3.88
C LEU A 178 0.88 3.23 3.98
N ARG A 179 2.14 2.96 3.65
CA ARG A 179 2.65 1.58 3.55
C ARG A 179 3.83 1.30 4.47
N LEU A 180 4.65 2.31 4.78
CA LEU A 180 5.76 2.18 5.71
C LEU A 180 5.40 2.88 7.03
N PHE A 181 5.56 2.19 8.16
CA PHE A 181 5.28 2.77 9.47
C PHE A 181 6.10 2.11 10.57
N ARG A 182 6.31 2.84 11.67
CA ARG A 182 7.04 2.34 12.85
C ARG A 182 6.17 1.31 13.58
N ARG A 183 6.78 0.19 13.98
CA ARG A 183 6.12 -0.86 14.75
C ARG A 183 5.51 -0.31 16.03
N GLY A 184 4.28 -0.70 16.31
CA GLY A 184 3.50 -0.18 17.44
C GLY A 184 2.78 1.16 17.18
N CYS A 185 3.09 1.86 16.07
CA CYS A 185 2.42 3.13 15.73
C CYS A 185 1.32 2.98 14.70
N GLY A 186 1.32 1.89 13.90
CA GLY A 186 0.38 1.67 12.81
C GLY A 186 -0.54 0.47 13.02
N ARG A 187 -1.78 0.61 12.56
CA ARG A 187 -2.80 -0.43 12.57
C ARG A 187 -3.70 -0.31 11.35
N VAL A 188 -4.19 -1.45 10.86
CA VAL A 188 -5.22 -1.48 9.80
C VAL A 188 -6.60 -1.38 10.46
N GLU A 189 -7.37 -0.36 10.06
CA GLU A 189 -8.76 -0.21 10.51
C GLU A 189 -9.72 -0.90 9.55
N GLU A 190 -10.70 -1.60 10.10
CA GLU A 190 -11.82 -2.13 9.32
C GLU A 190 -12.70 -0.98 8.84
N ARG A 191 -12.85 -0.87 7.52
CA ARG A 191 -13.82 0.01 6.88
C ARG A 191 -14.63 -0.78 5.87
N ALA A 192 -15.87 -0.39 5.68
CA ALA A 192 -16.80 -1.12 4.81
C ALA A 192 -16.32 -1.25 3.35
N VAL A 193 -15.49 -0.33 2.87
CA VAL A 193 -15.10 -0.26 1.45
C VAL A 193 -13.58 -0.27 1.23
N HIS A 194 -12.79 0.27 2.15
CA HIS A 194 -11.33 0.33 2.02
C HIS A 194 -10.69 0.24 3.39
N GLU A 195 -9.85 -0.76 3.60
CA GLU A 195 -8.98 -0.78 4.76
C GLU A 195 -7.98 0.36 4.65
N THR A 196 -7.75 1.02 5.76
CA THR A 196 -6.78 2.10 5.82
C THR A 196 -5.82 1.83 6.97
N ILE A 197 -4.54 1.95 6.70
CA ILE A 197 -3.55 1.97 7.77
C ILE A 197 -3.63 3.34 8.43
N THR A 198 -3.91 3.36 9.74
CA THR A 198 -3.83 4.56 10.58
C THR A 198 -2.54 4.50 11.38
N VAL A 199 -1.90 5.66 11.55
CA VAL A 199 -0.63 5.79 12.25
C VAL A 199 -0.73 6.92 13.28
N THR A 200 -0.31 6.63 14.49
CA THR A 200 -0.20 7.63 15.56
C THR A 200 1.20 8.23 15.54
N GLY A 201 1.32 9.51 15.21
CA GLY A 201 2.59 10.24 15.13
C GLY A 201 2.74 11.02 13.83
N GLN A 202 3.94 11.53 13.57
CA GLN A 202 4.23 12.32 12.38
C GLN A 202 4.30 11.43 11.15
N ILE A 203 3.69 11.88 10.05
CA ILE A 203 3.68 11.17 8.77
C ILE A 203 4.35 12.03 7.70
N ALA A 204 5.25 11.42 6.93
CA ALA A 204 5.91 12.02 5.79
C ALA A 204 5.39 11.44 4.46
N THR A 205 5.85 12.00 3.36
CA THR A 205 5.62 11.44 2.01
C THR A 205 6.95 11.21 1.32
N LEU A 206 7.17 10.00 0.83
CA LEU A 206 8.35 9.67 0.03
C LEU A 206 8.18 10.27 -1.38
N LYS A 207 9.23 10.97 -1.86
CA LYS A 207 9.18 11.68 -3.14
C LYS A 207 9.54 10.79 -4.33
N GLN A 208 10.31 9.75 -4.11
CA GLN A 208 10.94 8.95 -5.17
C GLN A 208 10.42 7.52 -5.17
N GLY A 209 10.25 6.97 -6.38
CA GLY A 209 9.80 5.61 -6.60
C GLY A 209 8.31 5.41 -6.34
N ALA A 210 7.84 4.21 -6.61
CA ALA A 210 6.45 3.83 -6.45
C ALA A 210 6.30 2.33 -6.14
N ILE A 211 5.21 1.98 -5.49
CA ILE A 211 4.67 0.63 -5.51
C ILE A 211 3.95 0.44 -6.84
N LEU A 212 4.32 -0.59 -7.59
CA LEU A 212 3.70 -1.01 -8.83
C LEU A 212 2.60 -2.01 -8.48
N HIS A 213 1.36 -1.70 -8.81
CA HIS A 213 0.19 -2.53 -8.48
C HIS A 213 -0.41 -3.10 -9.76
N HIS A 214 -0.27 -4.40 -9.95
CA HIS A 214 -0.78 -5.15 -11.09
C HIS A 214 -2.28 -5.44 -10.93
N SER A 215 -3.08 -4.36 -10.87
CA SER A 215 -4.46 -4.37 -10.37
C SER A 215 -5.43 -5.16 -11.24
N TYR A 216 -5.37 -4.95 -12.56
CA TYR A 216 -6.42 -5.43 -13.47
C TYR A 216 -5.81 -5.90 -14.79
N PRO A 217 -5.35 -7.17 -14.85
CA PRO A 217 -4.81 -7.77 -16.08
C PRO A 217 -5.89 -7.91 -17.17
N THR A 218 -7.14 -8.14 -16.80
CA THR A 218 -8.25 -8.25 -17.73
C THR A 218 -9.40 -7.28 -17.42
N LEU A 219 -10.23 -7.01 -18.43
CA LEU A 219 -11.43 -6.20 -18.25
C LEU A 219 -12.46 -6.91 -17.34
N SER A 220 -12.53 -8.23 -17.37
CA SER A 220 -13.41 -9.02 -16.50
C SER A 220 -13.04 -8.80 -15.03
N ASP A 221 -11.74 -8.88 -14.68
CA ASP A 221 -11.28 -8.65 -13.31
C ASP A 221 -11.66 -7.25 -12.81
N TYR A 222 -11.53 -6.24 -13.68
CA TYR A 222 -11.96 -4.89 -13.35
C TYR A 222 -13.47 -4.79 -13.12
N ILE A 223 -14.28 -5.36 -14.00
CA ILE A 223 -15.75 -5.31 -13.91
C ILE A 223 -16.21 -6.03 -12.63
N ASP A 224 -15.68 -7.21 -12.34
CA ASP A 224 -16.04 -7.98 -11.15
C ASP A 224 -15.65 -7.24 -9.86
N HIS A 225 -14.46 -6.62 -9.85
CA HIS A 225 -14.02 -5.78 -8.75
C HIS A 225 -14.96 -4.58 -8.56
N MET A 226 -15.26 -3.84 -9.62
CA MET A 226 -16.17 -2.68 -9.57
C MET A 226 -17.59 -3.07 -9.18
N ASN A 227 -18.08 -4.23 -9.64
CA ASN A 227 -19.37 -4.77 -9.24
C ASN A 227 -19.42 -5.04 -7.72
N ARG A 228 -18.41 -5.71 -7.17
CA ARG A 228 -18.27 -5.97 -5.73
C ARG A 228 -18.19 -4.67 -4.93
N TYR A 229 -17.32 -3.74 -5.35
CA TYR A 229 -17.11 -2.47 -4.66
C TYR A 229 -18.31 -1.53 -4.75
N SER A 230 -19.07 -1.54 -5.84
CA SER A 230 -20.33 -0.79 -5.93
C SER A 230 -21.37 -1.31 -4.94
N SER A 231 -21.39 -2.61 -4.66
CA SER A 231 -22.27 -3.21 -3.65
C SER A 231 -21.84 -2.84 -2.22
N LEU A 232 -20.54 -2.94 -1.92
CA LEU A 232 -20.01 -2.50 -0.61
C LEU A 232 -20.25 -1.01 -0.37
N GLY A 233 -20.13 -0.18 -1.39
CA GLY A 233 -20.33 1.27 -1.32
C GLY A 233 -21.79 1.71 -1.10
N THR A 234 -22.77 0.82 -1.22
CA THR A 234 -24.20 1.15 -0.99
C THR A 234 -24.46 1.60 0.44
N GLY A 235 -23.78 1.01 1.42
CA GLY A 235 -23.90 1.36 2.83
C GLY A 235 -23.61 2.85 3.09
N THR A 236 -22.57 3.40 2.46
CA THR A 236 -22.24 4.82 2.55
C THR A 236 -23.33 5.70 1.93
N VAL A 237 -23.88 5.31 0.79
CA VAL A 237 -24.96 6.04 0.11
C VAL A 237 -26.23 6.06 0.96
N VAL A 238 -26.56 4.94 1.59
CA VAL A 238 -27.71 4.82 2.51
C VAL A 238 -27.50 5.68 3.75
N ALA A 239 -26.31 5.64 4.35
CA ALA A 239 -26.00 6.39 5.56
C ALA A 239 -26.13 7.91 5.39
N VAL A 240 -25.82 8.44 4.19
CA VAL A 240 -25.98 9.88 3.88
C VAL A 240 -27.37 10.23 3.30
N GLY A 241 -28.35 9.33 3.36
CA GLY A 241 -29.73 9.57 2.92
C GLY A 241 -29.93 9.67 1.41
N GLN A 242 -28.96 9.23 0.61
CA GLN A 242 -28.99 9.33 -0.86
C GLN A 242 -29.51 8.07 -1.58
N ALA A 243 -30.14 7.15 -0.85
CA ALA A 243 -30.67 5.89 -1.40
C ALA A 243 -32.01 6.02 -2.14
N ARG A 244 -32.38 7.22 -2.58
CA ARG A 244 -33.55 7.46 -3.43
C ARG A 244 -33.20 7.36 -4.91
N PHE A 245 -34.17 6.97 -5.76
CA PHE A 245 -33.98 7.05 -7.19
C PHE A 245 -33.68 8.49 -7.59
N SER A 246 -32.57 8.70 -8.27
CA SER A 246 -32.13 10.02 -8.68
C SER A 246 -31.42 9.94 -10.03
N VAL A 247 -32.03 10.53 -11.06
CA VAL A 247 -31.41 10.65 -12.38
C VAL A 247 -30.07 11.39 -12.31
N ILE A 248 -29.95 12.38 -11.41
CA ILE A 248 -28.72 13.11 -11.21
C ILE A 248 -27.60 12.15 -10.73
N ASN A 249 -27.88 11.30 -9.74
CA ASN A 249 -26.86 10.40 -9.18
C ASN A 249 -26.57 9.20 -10.10
N ILE A 250 -27.57 8.71 -10.84
CA ILE A 250 -27.47 7.48 -11.65
C ILE A 250 -26.98 7.78 -13.07
N VAL A 251 -27.25 8.97 -13.60
CA VAL A 251 -26.92 9.32 -15.00
C VAL A 251 -25.96 10.51 -15.06
N ILE A 252 -26.35 11.66 -14.51
CA ILE A 252 -25.60 12.91 -14.69
C ILE A 252 -24.24 12.84 -13.97
N ARG A 253 -24.19 12.38 -12.72
CA ARG A 253 -22.95 12.29 -11.94
C ARG A 253 -21.92 11.34 -12.58
N PRO A 254 -22.25 10.12 -13.04
CA PRO A 254 -21.34 9.27 -13.81
C PRO A 254 -20.79 9.95 -15.05
N TRP A 255 -21.66 10.62 -15.84
CA TRP A 255 -21.24 11.34 -17.03
C TRP A 255 -20.27 12.48 -16.70
N LEU A 256 -20.54 13.28 -15.67
CA LEU A 256 -19.63 14.31 -15.19
C LEU A 256 -18.33 13.73 -14.66
N THR A 257 -18.36 12.58 -13.98
CA THR A 257 -17.18 11.88 -13.52
C THR A 257 -16.29 11.44 -14.68
N PHE A 258 -16.91 10.86 -15.74
CA PHE A 258 -16.20 10.52 -16.96
C PHE A 258 -15.56 11.76 -17.60
N PHE A 259 -16.35 12.81 -17.85
CA PHE A 259 -15.87 14.03 -18.46
C PHE A 259 -14.70 14.65 -17.68
N TYR A 260 -14.86 14.79 -16.36
CA TYR A 260 -13.85 15.35 -15.50
C TYR A 260 -12.53 14.54 -15.54
N ASN A 261 -12.62 13.22 -15.34
CA ASN A 261 -11.42 12.39 -15.28
C ASN A 261 -10.77 12.22 -16.67
N TYR A 262 -11.55 12.02 -17.71
CA TYR A 262 -11.03 11.75 -19.04
C TYR A 262 -10.49 13.03 -19.71
N PHE A 263 -11.22 14.14 -19.64
CA PHE A 263 -10.82 15.39 -20.31
C PHE A 263 -10.05 16.32 -19.36
N LEU A 264 -10.61 16.70 -18.21
CA LEU A 264 -9.99 17.72 -17.37
C LEU A 264 -8.77 17.21 -16.60
N ARG A 265 -8.74 15.92 -16.26
CA ARG A 265 -7.59 15.26 -15.64
C ARG A 265 -6.73 14.50 -16.63
N LEU A 266 -6.89 14.77 -17.93
CA LEU A 266 -6.08 14.29 -19.04
C LEU A 266 -6.06 12.75 -19.19
N GLY A 267 -7.11 12.04 -18.75
CA GLY A 267 -7.21 10.57 -18.84
C GLY A 267 -7.10 10.05 -20.29
N PHE A 268 -7.40 10.89 -21.29
CA PHE A 268 -7.25 10.56 -22.72
C PHE A 268 -5.78 10.32 -23.12
N LEU A 269 -4.81 10.86 -22.37
CA LEU A 269 -3.38 10.63 -22.61
C LEU A 269 -2.95 9.19 -22.27
N ASP A 270 -3.76 8.44 -21.50
CA ASP A 270 -3.55 7.03 -21.25
C ASP A 270 -4.12 6.11 -22.37
N GLY A 271 -4.47 6.69 -23.51
CA GLY A 271 -4.85 5.96 -24.73
C GLY A 271 -6.18 5.21 -24.61
N ARG A 272 -6.26 4.02 -25.24
CA ARG A 272 -7.45 3.18 -25.24
C ARG A 272 -7.79 2.67 -23.84
N GLU A 273 -6.78 2.32 -23.09
CA GLU A 273 -6.90 1.84 -21.72
C GLU A 273 -7.48 2.95 -20.81
N GLY A 274 -7.01 4.20 -21.00
CA GLY A 274 -7.57 5.37 -20.31
C GLY A 274 -9.05 5.58 -20.63
N LEU A 275 -9.45 5.43 -21.90
CA LEU A 275 -10.87 5.54 -22.30
C LEU A 275 -11.71 4.47 -21.58
N LEU A 276 -11.31 3.19 -21.68
CA LEU A 276 -12.03 2.09 -21.05
C LEU A 276 -12.10 2.25 -19.53
N LEU A 277 -10.99 2.57 -18.89
CA LEU A 277 -10.93 2.77 -17.44
C LEU A 277 -11.92 3.83 -16.97
N HIS A 278 -11.92 5.01 -17.60
CA HIS A 278 -12.80 6.11 -17.17
C HIS A 278 -14.26 5.88 -17.51
N LEU A 279 -14.54 5.20 -18.63
CA LEU A 279 -15.90 4.79 -19.00
C LEU A 279 -16.47 3.82 -17.97
N TYR A 280 -15.76 2.74 -17.66
CA TYR A 280 -16.24 1.74 -16.70
C TYR A 280 -16.22 2.25 -15.25
N HIS A 281 -15.31 3.17 -14.92
CA HIS A 281 -15.35 3.85 -13.63
C HIS A 281 -16.62 4.72 -13.48
N ALA A 282 -17.04 5.40 -14.52
CA ALA A 282 -18.33 6.12 -14.52
C ALA A 282 -19.51 5.15 -14.35
N VAL A 283 -19.50 4.01 -15.02
CA VAL A 283 -20.51 2.95 -14.83
C VAL A 283 -20.53 2.45 -13.38
N TYR A 284 -19.38 2.23 -12.77
CA TYR A 284 -19.27 1.90 -11.34
C TYR A 284 -19.96 2.93 -10.43
N VAL A 285 -19.79 4.24 -10.73
CA VAL A 285 -20.45 5.30 -9.97
C VAL A 285 -21.98 5.18 -10.11
N SER A 286 -22.49 4.91 -11.31
CA SER A 286 -23.91 4.65 -11.55
C SER A 286 -24.42 3.44 -10.74
N TRP A 287 -23.75 2.30 -10.82
CA TRP A 287 -24.12 1.07 -10.11
C TRP A 287 -24.25 1.28 -8.61
N LYS A 288 -23.32 2.01 -8.00
CA LYS A 288 -23.37 2.28 -6.57
C LYS A 288 -24.67 2.95 -6.11
N TYR A 289 -25.15 3.96 -6.86
CA TYR A 289 -26.40 4.63 -6.54
C TYR A 289 -27.65 3.83 -6.93
N ALA A 290 -27.61 3.12 -8.06
CA ALA A 290 -28.70 2.26 -8.49
C ALA A 290 -28.93 1.09 -7.50
N LYS A 291 -27.86 0.41 -7.08
CA LYS A 291 -27.94 -0.66 -6.07
C LYS A 291 -28.40 -0.15 -4.70
N ALA A 292 -27.98 1.05 -4.29
CA ALA A 292 -28.45 1.64 -3.04
C ALA A 292 -29.96 1.93 -3.07
N TRP A 293 -30.50 2.40 -4.20
CA TRP A 293 -31.93 2.56 -4.42
C TRP A 293 -32.67 1.23 -4.42
N GLU A 294 -32.16 0.21 -5.09
CA GLU A 294 -32.73 -1.13 -5.13
C GLU A 294 -32.90 -1.70 -3.70
N ILE A 295 -31.84 -1.64 -2.88
CA ILE A 295 -31.88 -2.08 -1.48
C ILE A 295 -32.90 -1.29 -0.67
N ALA A 296 -32.97 0.03 -0.85
CA ALA A 296 -33.91 0.86 -0.12
C ALA A 296 -35.37 0.59 -0.53
N ARG A 297 -35.60 0.21 -1.80
CA ARG A 297 -36.93 -0.18 -2.30
C ARG A 297 -37.38 -1.52 -1.69
N SER A 298 -36.46 -2.50 -1.59
CA SER A 298 -36.76 -3.83 -1.06
C SER A 298 -37.07 -3.84 0.45
N ARG A 299 -36.67 -2.78 1.16
CA ARG A 299 -36.90 -2.62 2.62
C ARG A 299 -38.16 -1.84 2.96
N LYS A 300 -38.89 -1.34 1.98
CA LYS A 300 -40.22 -0.77 2.23
C LYS A 300 -41.23 -1.90 2.33
N PRO A 301 -42.04 -1.94 3.44
CA PRO A 301 -43.08 -2.95 3.63
C PRO A 301 -44.16 -2.87 2.55
#